data_10c688d8226cb04f15f04f8aae6647c6
#
_entry.id   10c688d8226cb04f15f04f8aae6647c6
#
_cell.length_a   1.000
_cell.length_b   1.000
_cell.length_c   1.000
_cell.angle_alpha   90.00
_cell.angle_beta   90.00
_cell.angle_gamma   90.00
#
_symmetry.space_group_name_H-M   'P 1'
#
loop_
_entity.id
_entity.type
_entity.pdbx_description
1 polymer ?
#
loop_
_entity_poly.entity_id
_entity_poly.type
_entity_poly.pdbx_seq_one_letter_code
_entity_poly.pdbx_strand_id
1 'polypeptide(L)'
;RGRGRGIYRPADYYKFFFRDANAHPAFSLLWHSRCIMRIKVFGWLLMVDRLNTRDMLKRRHFDIGDDHSCLLCGNHDEETVDHMIFTCTFSQACWRKLGISWPPFTCRIQLLQQAKHSWGRPLFFETFLVAAWSHWKERNNKHFRRITPTVGGWLNRFKEFGLLQHRTGSHPAFISSFVSELN
;
A
#
# COMPACT_ATOMS: atom_id res chain seq x y z
N ARG A 1 -52.04 -12.74 -7.62
CA ARG A 1 -50.80 -12.26 -8.24
C ARG A 1 -49.95 -11.68 -7.10
N GLY A 2 -49.17 -12.55 -6.40
CA GLY A 2 -48.29 -12.18 -5.32
C GLY A 2 -47.03 -11.51 -5.88
N ARG A 3 -46.83 -10.21 -5.59
CA ARG A 3 -45.52 -9.56 -5.74
C ARG A 3 -44.66 -10.04 -4.56
N GLY A 4 -43.75 -10.99 -4.83
CA GLY A 4 -42.70 -11.34 -3.89
C GLY A 4 -41.88 -10.09 -3.53
N ARG A 5 -41.91 -9.67 -2.26
CA ARG A 5 -41.02 -8.64 -1.71
C ARG A 5 -39.62 -9.28 -1.70
N GLY A 6 -38.86 -9.00 -2.76
CA GLY A 6 -37.46 -9.35 -2.76
C GLY A 6 -36.77 -8.65 -1.59
N ILE A 7 -36.18 -9.41 -0.69
CA ILE A 7 -35.37 -8.87 0.40
C ILE A 7 -34.14 -8.23 -0.26
N TYR A 8 -34.02 -6.89 -0.14
CA TYR A 8 -32.86 -6.16 -0.62
C TYR A 8 -31.60 -6.64 0.13
N ARG A 9 -30.68 -7.23 -0.60
CA ARG A 9 -29.36 -7.60 -0.09
C ARG A 9 -28.31 -6.71 -0.74
N PRO A 10 -27.60 -5.86 -0.01
CA PRO A 10 -26.54 -5.00 -0.58
C PRO A 10 -25.54 -5.78 -1.44
N ALA A 11 -25.22 -7.03 -1.05
CA ALA A 11 -24.33 -7.90 -1.80
C ALA A 11 -24.84 -8.22 -3.22
N ASP A 12 -26.15 -8.37 -3.41
CA ASP A 12 -26.74 -8.67 -4.73
C ASP A 12 -26.73 -7.43 -5.63
N TYR A 13 -26.90 -6.24 -5.04
CA TYR A 13 -26.74 -4.96 -5.73
C TYR A 13 -25.30 -4.78 -6.26
N TYR A 14 -24.30 -4.99 -5.41
CA TYR A 14 -22.91 -4.93 -5.82
C TYR A 14 -22.58 -5.98 -6.89
N LYS A 15 -23.06 -7.22 -6.76
CA LYS A 15 -22.89 -8.27 -7.78
C LYS A 15 -23.49 -7.88 -9.13
N PHE A 16 -24.66 -7.24 -9.13
CA PHE A 16 -25.32 -6.79 -10.35
C PHE A 16 -24.52 -5.69 -11.06
N PHE A 17 -24.06 -4.67 -10.34
CA PHE A 17 -23.31 -3.55 -10.92
C PHE A 17 -21.89 -3.90 -11.34
N PHE A 18 -21.26 -4.86 -10.68
CA PHE A 18 -19.88 -5.27 -10.96
C PHE A 18 -19.79 -6.64 -11.66
N ARG A 19 -20.91 -7.18 -12.13
CA ARG A 19 -20.97 -8.48 -12.79
C ARG A 19 -20.05 -8.57 -14.02
N ASP A 20 -19.96 -7.50 -14.79
CA ASP A 20 -19.18 -7.41 -16.02
C ASP A 20 -17.90 -6.59 -15.84
N ALA A 21 -17.60 -6.15 -14.61
CA ALA A 21 -16.34 -5.49 -14.31
C ALA A 21 -15.23 -6.55 -14.27
N ASN A 22 -14.47 -6.65 -15.36
CA ASN A 22 -13.22 -7.41 -15.39
C ASN A 22 -12.27 -6.80 -14.35
N ALA A 23 -12.29 -7.35 -13.13
CA ALA A 23 -11.38 -6.92 -12.09
C ALA A 23 -9.95 -7.15 -12.59
N HIS A 24 -9.16 -6.08 -12.64
CA HIS A 24 -7.78 -6.19 -13.07
C HIS A 24 -7.06 -7.28 -12.25
N PRO A 25 -6.25 -8.16 -12.86
CA PRO A 25 -5.59 -9.29 -12.17
C PRO A 25 -4.84 -8.90 -10.89
N ALA A 26 -4.34 -7.66 -10.80
CA ALA A 26 -3.71 -7.14 -9.59
C ALA A 26 -4.62 -7.14 -8.37
N PHE A 27 -5.94 -6.95 -8.53
CA PHE A 27 -6.89 -7.03 -7.41
C PHE A 27 -7.07 -8.48 -6.95
N SER A 28 -7.03 -9.44 -7.87
CA SER A 28 -7.02 -10.85 -7.51
C SER A 28 -5.80 -11.18 -6.65
N LEU A 29 -4.60 -10.75 -7.06
CA LEU A 29 -3.37 -10.94 -6.28
C LEU A 29 -3.48 -10.30 -4.89
N LEU A 30 -4.08 -9.10 -4.79
CA LEU A 30 -4.28 -8.41 -3.53
C LEU A 30 -5.14 -9.23 -2.56
N TRP A 31 -6.30 -9.71 -3.02
CA TRP A 31 -7.25 -10.42 -2.16
C TRP A 31 -6.79 -11.84 -1.81
N HIS A 32 -6.01 -12.50 -2.69
CA HIS A 32 -5.38 -13.79 -2.42
C HIS A 32 -4.05 -13.68 -1.65
N SER A 33 -3.49 -12.46 -1.49
CA SER A 33 -2.29 -12.27 -0.68
C SER A 33 -2.53 -12.75 0.75
N ARG A 34 -1.47 -13.11 1.43
CA ARG A 34 -1.52 -13.57 2.83
C ARG A 34 -1.52 -12.43 3.85
N CYS A 35 -1.67 -11.20 3.38
CA CYS A 35 -1.73 -10.04 4.26
C CYS A 35 -3.02 -10.01 5.10
N ILE A 36 -2.92 -9.45 6.31
CA ILE A 36 -4.11 -9.18 7.13
C ILE A 36 -5.05 -8.20 6.42
N MET A 37 -6.34 -8.28 6.71
CA MET A 37 -7.39 -7.53 6.01
C MET A 37 -7.10 -6.02 5.96
N ARG A 38 -6.60 -5.43 7.04
CA ARG A 38 -6.27 -4.00 7.10
C ARG A 38 -5.23 -3.58 6.06
N ILE A 39 -4.22 -4.42 5.81
CA ILE A 39 -3.19 -4.16 4.80
C ILE A 39 -3.75 -4.39 3.39
N LYS A 40 -4.63 -5.36 3.20
CA LYS A 40 -5.34 -5.57 1.92
C LYS A 40 -6.22 -4.37 1.56
N VAL A 41 -7.00 -3.85 2.50
CA VAL A 41 -7.82 -2.66 2.29
C VAL A 41 -6.95 -1.44 1.96
N PHE A 42 -5.84 -1.25 2.68
CA PHE A 42 -4.87 -0.20 2.36
C PHE A 42 -4.31 -0.38 0.95
N GLY A 43 -3.88 -1.59 0.59
CA GLY A 43 -3.37 -1.89 -0.75
C GLY A 43 -4.41 -1.62 -1.85
N TRP A 44 -5.68 -1.93 -1.60
CA TRP A 44 -6.76 -1.58 -2.51
C TRP A 44 -6.88 -0.07 -2.68
N LEU A 45 -6.93 0.71 -1.59
CA LEU A 45 -6.98 2.18 -1.64
C LEU A 45 -5.77 2.78 -2.36
N LEU A 46 -4.57 2.19 -2.18
CA LEU A 46 -3.35 2.58 -2.90
C LEU A 46 -3.51 2.36 -4.41
N MET A 47 -3.98 1.18 -4.81
CA MET A 47 -4.12 0.81 -6.22
C MET A 47 -5.16 1.66 -6.97
N VAL A 48 -6.24 2.04 -6.30
CA VAL A 48 -7.32 2.88 -6.88
C VAL A 48 -7.13 4.38 -6.63
N ASP A 49 -5.96 4.79 -6.15
CA ASP A 49 -5.63 6.19 -5.86
C ASP A 49 -6.63 6.86 -4.90
N ARG A 50 -6.92 6.20 -3.77
CA ARG A 50 -7.90 6.68 -2.79
C ARG A 50 -7.33 6.83 -1.37
N LEU A 51 -6.01 6.78 -1.21
CA LEU A 51 -5.37 7.14 0.06
C LEU A 51 -5.53 8.64 0.31
N ASN A 52 -5.78 9.02 1.56
CA ASN A 52 -5.93 10.42 1.97
C ASN A 52 -4.56 11.11 2.07
N THR A 53 -3.83 11.17 0.94
CA THR A 53 -2.66 12.04 0.76
C THR A 53 -3.10 13.50 0.71
N ARG A 54 -2.17 14.45 0.83
CA ARG A 54 -2.49 15.88 0.71
C ARG A 54 -3.08 16.22 -0.65
N ASP A 55 -2.54 15.66 -1.74
CA ASP A 55 -3.11 15.79 -3.08
C ASP A 55 -4.56 15.26 -3.14
N MET A 56 -4.82 14.07 -2.59
CA MET A 56 -6.17 13.52 -2.57
C MET A 56 -7.14 14.38 -1.75
N LEU A 57 -6.71 14.91 -0.61
CA LEU A 57 -7.55 15.80 0.21
C LEU A 57 -7.86 17.09 -0.53
N LYS A 58 -6.88 17.70 -1.19
CA LYS A 58 -7.06 18.87 -2.07
C LYS A 58 -8.09 18.59 -3.19
N ARG A 59 -7.92 17.47 -3.91
CA ARG A 59 -8.86 17.05 -4.96
C ARG A 59 -10.29 16.83 -4.44
N ARG A 60 -10.45 16.56 -3.16
CA ARG A 60 -11.74 16.41 -2.48
C ARG A 60 -12.23 17.70 -1.82
N HIS A 61 -11.59 18.83 -2.10
CA HIS A 61 -11.91 20.14 -1.55
C HIS A 61 -11.86 20.23 -0.01
N PHE A 62 -11.03 19.40 0.64
CA PHE A 62 -10.73 19.58 2.05
C PHE A 62 -9.74 20.75 2.21
N ASP A 63 -10.02 21.62 3.16
CA ASP A 63 -9.08 22.67 3.56
C ASP A 63 -7.93 22.04 4.36
N ILE A 64 -6.76 22.01 3.76
CA ILE A 64 -5.53 21.52 4.38
C ILE A 64 -4.43 22.59 4.44
N GLY A 65 -4.78 23.85 4.16
CA GLY A 65 -3.84 24.96 4.00
C GLY A 65 -3.08 24.89 2.68
N ASP A 66 -2.13 25.80 2.49
CA ASP A 66 -1.39 25.96 1.23
C ASP A 66 -0.23 24.94 1.05
N ASP A 67 0.21 24.32 2.13
CA ASP A 67 1.32 23.35 2.09
C ASP A 67 0.85 21.96 1.68
N HIS A 68 1.12 21.59 0.44
CA HIS A 68 0.83 20.26 -0.14
C HIS A 68 2.08 19.37 -0.24
N SER A 69 3.19 19.81 0.34
CA SER A 69 4.47 19.10 0.27
C SER A 69 4.46 17.72 0.96
N CYS A 70 5.31 16.83 0.48
CA CYS A 70 5.42 15.48 1.00
C CYS A 70 5.93 15.47 2.45
N LEU A 71 5.19 14.82 3.33
CA LEU A 71 5.53 14.70 4.75
C LEU A 71 6.70 13.75 5.03
N LEU A 72 7.08 12.89 4.07
CA LEU A 72 8.16 11.93 4.26
C LEU A 72 9.53 12.51 3.95
N CYS A 73 9.68 13.16 2.79
CA CYS A 73 10.99 13.71 2.38
C CYS A 73 11.21 15.14 2.84
N GLY A 74 10.16 15.90 3.14
CA GLY A 74 10.27 17.33 3.46
C GLY A 74 10.66 18.21 2.27
N ASN A 75 10.72 17.66 1.05
CA ASN A 75 10.88 18.41 -0.18
C ASN A 75 9.58 19.11 -0.55
N HIS A 76 9.64 20.09 -1.45
CA HIS A 76 8.44 20.78 -1.95
C HIS A 76 7.62 19.96 -2.97
N ASP A 77 7.98 18.70 -3.19
CA ASP A 77 7.23 17.78 -4.05
C ASP A 77 5.81 17.55 -3.51
N GLU A 78 4.80 17.60 -4.37
CA GLU A 78 3.41 17.36 -3.98
C GLU A 78 3.23 15.92 -3.43
N GLU A 79 2.51 15.77 -2.31
CA GLU A 79 2.25 14.47 -1.70
C GLU A 79 1.17 13.71 -2.46
N THR A 80 1.50 13.19 -3.63
CA THR A 80 0.68 12.20 -4.35
C THR A 80 0.96 10.79 -3.83
N VAL A 81 0.09 9.82 -4.14
CA VAL A 81 0.34 8.41 -3.83
C VAL A 81 1.61 7.92 -4.53
N ASP A 82 1.80 8.31 -5.79
CA ASP A 82 2.95 7.88 -6.59
C ASP A 82 4.26 8.45 -6.04
N HIS A 83 4.27 9.74 -5.69
CA HIS A 83 5.42 10.32 -5.02
C HIS A 83 5.71 9.62 -3.71
N MET A 84 4.73 9.58 -2.81
CA MET A 84 4.91 9.07 -1.45
C MET A 84 5.41 7.61 -1.42
N ILE A 85 4.96 6.76 -2.34
CA ILE A 85 5.32 5.34 -2.34
C ILE A 85 6.54 5.03 -3.19
N PHE A 86 6.68 5.61 -4.39
CA PHE A 86 7.66 5.16 -5.37
C PHE A 86 8.80 6.16 -5.61
N THR A 87 8.54 7.47 -5.70
CA THR A 87 9.53 8.45 -6.14
C THR A 87 10.11 9.31 -5.02
N CYS A 88 9.48 9.35 -3.84
CA CYS A 88 9.97 10.07 -2.67
C CYS A 88 11.38 9.59 -2.27
N THR A 89 12.30 10.50 -2.02
CA THR A 89 13.69 10.19 -1.65
C THR A 89 13.78 9.35 -0.38
N PHE A 90 12.92 9.61 0.62
CA PHE A 90 12.79 8.79 1.82
C PHE A 90 12.34 7.37 1.47
N SER A 91 11.28 7.24 0.66
CA SER A 91 10.73 5.93 0.28
C SER A 91 11.72 5.12 -0.56
N GLN A 92 12.44 5.77 -1.48
CA GLN A 92 13.50 5.11 -2.25
C GLN A 92 14.63 4.60 -1.36
N ALA A 93 15.01 5.36 -0.31
CA ALA A 93 15.99 4.88 0.67
C ALA A 93 15.51 3.64 1.42
N CYS A 94 14.21 3.58 1.76
CA CYS A 94 13.59 2.41 2.39
C CYS A 94 13.52 1.21 1.43
N TRP A 95 13.11 1.41 0.18
CA TRP A 95 13.03 0.35 -0.83
C TRP A 95 14.39 -0.27 -1.12
N ARG A 96 15.45 0.54 -1.18
CA ARG A 96 16.83 0.04 -1.33
C ARG A 96 17.26 -0.90 -0.21
N LYS A 97 16.76 -0.72 1.03
CA LYS A 97 17.00 -1.68 2.13
C LYS A 97 16.41 -3.05 1.85
N LEU A 98 15.34 -3.14 1.06
CA LEU A 98 14.72 -4.40 0.65
C LEU A 98 15.30 -4.94 -0.67
N GLY A 99 16.26 -4.25 -1.30
CA GLY A 99 16.77 -4.61 -2.62
C GLY A 99 15.76 -4.36 -3.75
N ILE A 100 14.80 -3.45 -3.54
CA ILE A 100 13.79 -3.08 -4.53
C ILE A 100 14.14 -1.71 -5.09
N SER A 101 14.22 -1.62 -6.42
CA SER A 101 14.35 -0.36 -7.17
C SER A 101 13.16 -0.16 -8.09
N TRP A 102 12.74 1.10 -8.20
CA TRP A 102 11.60 1.48 -9.01
C TRP A 102 12.10 2.23 -10.25
N PRO A 103 11.93 1.66 -11.47
CA PRO A 103 12.23 2.41 -12.69
C PRO A 103 11.19 3.52 -12.90
N PRO A 104 11.49 4.51 -13.77
CA PRO A 104 10.48 5.45 -14.24
C PRO A 104 9.27 4.70 -14.78
N PHE A 105 8.05 5.14 -14.44
CA PHE A 105 6.84 4.39 -14.75
C PHE A 105 5.73 5.26 -15.32
N THR A 106 4.81 4.61 -16.03
CA THR A 106 3.59 5.20 -16.55
C THR A 106 2.33 4.65 -15.84
N CYS A 107 2.41 3.43 -15.31
CA CYS A 107 1.30 2.74 -14.67
C CYS A 107 1.79 1.91 -13.48
N ARG A 108 1.15 2.08 -12.31
CA ARG A 108 1.48 1.36 -11.06
C ARG A 108 1.51 -0.15 -11.20
N ILE A 109 0.59 -0.70 -12.00
CA ILE A 109 0.47 -2.15 -12.17
C ILE A 109 1.65 -2.71 -12.95
N GLN A 110 2.02 -2.04 -14.05
CA GLN A 110 3.20 -2.42 -14.83
C GLN A 110 4.48 -2.32 -13.99
N LEU A 111 4.59 -1.26 -13.19
CA LEU A 111 5.70 -1.07 -12.26
C LEU A 111 5.84 -2.23 -11.27
N LEU A 112 4.73 -2.65 -10.66
CA LEU A 112 4.71 -3.78 -9.72
C LEU A 112 5.06 -5.11 -10.41
N GLN A 113 4.62 -5.32 -11.65
CA GLN A 113 4.96 -6.51 -12.42
C GLN A 113 6.45 -6.57 -12.75
N GLN A 114 7.03 -5.47 -13.20
CA GLN A 114 8.46 -5.37 -13.50
C GLN A 114 9.30 -5.57 -12.23
N ALA A 115 8.94 -4.91 -11.14
CA ALA A 115 9.65 -5.04 -9.87
C ALA A 115 9.57 -6.47 -9.32
N LYS A 116 8.41 -7.14 -9.43
CA LYS A 116 8.26 -8.55 -9.07
C LYS A 116 9.21 -9.44 -9.86
N HIS A 117 9.29 -9.21 -11.17
CA HIS A 117 10.18 -9.99 -12.04
C HIS A 117 11.65 -9.79 -11.66
N SER A 118 12.07 -8.53 -11.47
CA SER A 118 13.46 -8.17 -11.12
C SER A 118 13.85 -8.64 -9.72
N TRP A 119 12.92 -8.65 -8.77
CA TRP A 119 13.20 -9.04 -7.39
C TRP A 119 13.42 -10.56 -7.22
N GLY A 120 12.79 -11.39 -8.07
CA GLY A 120 13.05 -12.83 -8.21
C GLY A 120 12.77 -13.69 -6.96
N ARG A 121 12.24 -13.12 -5.88
CA ARG A 121 11.95 -13.84 -4.63
C ARG A 121 10.45 -14.08 -4.46
N PRO A 122 10.03 -15.15 -3.75
CA PRO A 122 8.63 -15.35 -3.41
C PRO A 122 8.11 -14.23 -2.49
N LEU A 123 6.78 -14.09 -2.41
CA LEU A 123 6.08 -13.12 -1.56
C LEU A 123 6.43 -11.64 -1.85
N PHE A 124 6.83 -11.31 -3.09
CA PHE A 124 7.09 -9.92 -3.48
C PHE A 124 5.90 -9.01 -3.15
N PHE A 125 4.69 -9.47 -3.46
CA PHE A 125 3.50 -8.63 -3.31
C PHE A 125 3.18 -8.36 -1.84
N GLU A 126 3.31 -9.35 -0.97
CA GLU A 126 3.17 -9.19 0.48
C GLU A 126 4.24 -8.25 1.04
N THR A 127 5.50 -8.43 0.62
CA THR A 127 6.61 -7.53 0.99
C THR A 127 6.33 -6.10 0.57
N PHE A 128 5.88 -5.90 -0.67
CA PHE A 128 5.48 -4.59 -1.18
C PHE A 128 4.37 -3.97 -0.32
N LEU A 129 3.31 -4.71 -0.04
CA LEU A 129 2.17 -4.21 0.74
C LEU A 129 2.56 -3.82 2.16
N VAL A 130 3.36 -4.64 2.84
CA VAL A 130 3.83 -4.34 4.20
C VAL A 130 4.78 -3.13 4.20
N ALA A 131 5.67 -3.02 3.23
CA ALA A 131 6.57 -1.89 3.08
C ALA A 131 5.81 -0.59 2.79
N ALA A 132 4.89 -0.60 1.84
CA ALA A 132 4.03 0.54 1.52
C ALA A 132 3.15 0.96 2.72
N TRP A 133 2.61 -0.02 3.45
CA TRP A 133 1.91 0.24 4.72
C TRP A 133 2.81 0.93 5.74
N SER A 134 4.07 0.53 5.83
CA SER A 134 5.03 1.13 6.74
C SER A 134 5.36 2.59 6.35
N HIS A 135 5.45 2.93 5.05
CA HIS A 135 5.55 4.33 4.59
C HIS A 135 4.33 5.14 5.03
N TRP A 136 3.13 4.60 4.82
CA TRP A 136 1.88 5.23 5.25
C TRP A 136 1.83 5.48 6.76
N LYS A 137 2.36 4.56 7.56
CA LYS A 137 2.44 4.71 9.02
C LYS A 137 3.46 5.78 9.43
N GLU A 138 4.62 5.87 8.78
CA GLU A 138 5.60 6.93 9.02
C GLU A 138 5.02 8.30 8.65
N ARG A 139 4.37 8.40 7.49
CA ARG A 139 3.67 9.63 7.07
C ARG A 139 2.62 10.06 8.10
N ASN A 140 1.81 9.14 8.58
CA ASN A 140 0.78 9.44 9.59
C ASN A 140 1.37 9.81 10.95
N ASN A 141 2.48 9.21 11.35
CA ASN A 141 3.21 9.62 12.56
C ASN A 141 3.71 11.07 12.43
N LYS A 142 4.24 11.46 11.27
CA LYS A 142 4.64 12.86 11.03
C LYS A 142 3.44 13.80 11.09
N HIS A 143 2.35 13.43 10.44
CA HIS A 143 1.14 14.27 10.37
C HIS A 143 0.49 14.47 11.75
N PHE A 144 0.18 13.38 12.44
CA PHE A 144 -0.64 13.41 13.65
C PHE A 144 0.17 13.56 14.94
N ARG A 145 1.42 13.08 14.96
CA ARG A 145 2.26 13.02 16.17
C ARG A 145 3.50 13.88 16.08
N ARG A 146 3.75 14.53 14.95
CA ARG A 146 4.95 15.35 14.67
C ARG A 146 6.27 14.59 14.79
N ILE A 147 6.24 13.26 14.69
CA ILE A 147 7.44 12.40 14.73
C ILE A 147 8.11 12.44 13.35
N THR A 148 9.39 12.80 13.33
CA THR A 148 10.15 12.84 12.07
C THR A 148 10.39 11.43 11.54
N PRO A 149 10.06 11.14 10.26
CA PRO A 149 10.30 9.86 9.63
C PRO A 149 11.80 9.53 9.57
N THR A 150 12.15 8.29 9.90
CA THR A 150 13.52 7.79 9.76
C THR A 150 13.51 6.42 9.08
N VAL A 151 14.56 6.12 8.29
CA VAL A 151 14.69 4.81 7.63
C VAL A 151 14.75 3.67 8.66
N GLY A 152 15.40 3.91 9.82
CA GLY A 152 15.43 2.96 10.94
C GLY A 152 14.06 2.71 11.55
N GLY A 153 13.28 3.77 11.80
CA GLY A 153 11.92 3.68 12.31
C GLY A 153 10.99 2.93 11.34
N TRP A 154 11.12 3.23 10.04
CA TRP A 154 10.40 2.50 9.00
C TRP A 154 10.78 1.01 8.97
N LEU A 155 12.08 0.67 9.05
CA LEU A 155 12.56 -0.71 9.03
C LEU A 155 12.05 -1.50 10.24
N ASN A 156 12.08 -0.92 11.44
CA ASN A 156 11.53 -1.55 12.64
C ASN A 156 10.04 -1.84 12.48
N ARG A 157 9.29 -0.90 11.92
CA ARG A 157 7.87 -1.05 11.64
C ARG A 157 7.59 -2.11 10.57
N PHE A 158 8.39 -2.14 9.51
CA PHE A 158 8.32 -3.17 8.49
C PHE A 158 8.54 -4.56 9.10
N LYS A 159 9.55 -4.73 9.96
CA LYS A 159 9.83 -5.98 10.68
C LYS A 159 8.67 -6.38 11.59
N GLU A 160 8.13 -5.44 12.38
CA GLU A 160 7.00 -5.66 13.26
C GLU A 160 5.77 -6.18 12.51
N PHE A 161 5.39 -5.50 11.42
CA PHE A 161 4.24 -5.94 10.60
C PHE A 161 4.52 -7.22 9.84
N GLY A 162 5.75 -7.46 9.38
CA GLY A 162 6.17 -8.72 8.79
C GLY A 162 5.98 -9.90 9.76
N LEU A 163 6.38 -9.74 11.01
CA LEU A 163 6.20 -10.74 12.06
C LEU A 163 4.73 -10.95 12.45
N LEU A 164 3.91 -9.90 12.47
CA LEU A 164 2.47 -10.02 12.69
C LEU A 164 1.77 -10.82 11.59
N GLN A 165 2.17 -10.63 10.33
CA GLN A 165 1.69 -11.43 9.20
C GLN A 165 2.01 -12.92 9.37
N HIS A 166 3.16 -13.22 9.97
CA HIS A 166 3.61 -14.57 10.29
C HIS A 166 2.67 -15.29 11.28
N ARG A 167 2.21 -14.59 12.31
CA ARG A 167 1.36 -15.19 13.35
C ARG A 167 -0.05 -15.52 12.86
N THR A 168 -0.52 -14.87 11.81
CA THR A 168 -1.87 -15.03 11.26
C THR A 168 -1.93 -15.85 9.97
N GLY A 169 -0.81 -16.26 9.39
CA GLY A 169 -0.71 -16.91 8.08
C GLY A 169 0.12 -18.20 8.07
N SER A 170 -0.10 -19.02 7.05
CA SER A 170 0.39 -20.41 6.94
C SER A 170 1.86 -20.59 6.53
N HIS A 171 2.71 -19.58 6.43
CA HIS A 171 4.13 -19.70 6.11
C HIS A 171 5.04 -18.82 6.94
N PRO A 172 5.42 -19.32 8.11
CA PRO A 172 6.27 -18.64 9.08
C PRO A 172 7.69 -18.32 8.60
N ALA A 173 8.34 -19.25 7.92
CA ALA A 173 9.78 -19.25 7.73
C ALA A 173 10.32 -18.15 6.81
N PHE A 174 9.62 -17.77 5.73
CA PHE A 174 10.20 -16.89 4.72
C PHE A 174 10.29 -15.42 5.14
N ILE A 175 9.22 -14.86 5.71
CA ILE A 175 9.25 -13.45 6.16
C ILE A 175 10.20 -13.31 7.35
N SER A 176 10.26 -14.30 8.23
CA SER A 176 11.19 -14.35 9.35
C SER A 176 12.64 -14.43 8.88
N SER A 177 12.95 -15.29 7.90
CA SER A 177 14.29 -15.38 7.29
C SER A 177 14.67 -14.08 6.59
N PHE A 178 13.77 -13.54 5.75
CA PHE A 178 14.01 -12.27 5.06
C PHE A 178 14.20 -11.10 6.02
N VAL A 179 13.42 -11.04 7.11
CA VAL A 179 13.56 -10.00 8.15
C VAL A 179 14.88 -10.15 8.90
N SER A 180 15.37 -11.35 9.13
CA SER A 180 16.69 -11.59 9.76
C SER A 180 17.87 -11.23 8.87
N GLU A 181 17.74 -11.35 7.55
CA GLU A 181 18.75 -10.90 6.58
C GLU A 181 18.90 -9.36 6.52
N LEU A 182 17.92 -8.61 7.03
CA LEU A 182 17.92 -7.14 7.04
C LEU A 182 18.60 -6.53 8.30
N ASN A 183 19.21 -7.34 9.11
CA ASN A 183 20.08 -6.89 10.23
C ASN A 183 21.50 -6.75 9.72
#